data_a5eb18b595b238409136c7f8e45d90c1
#
_entry.id   a5eb18b595b238409136c7f8e45d90c1
#
_cell.length_a   1.000
_cell.length_b   1.000
_cell.length_c   1.000
_cell.angle_alpha   90.00
_cell.angle_beta   90.00
_cell.angle_gamma   90.00
#
_symmetry.space_group_name_H-M   'P 1'
#
loop_
_entity.id
_entity.type
_entity.pdbx_description
1 polymer ?
#
loop_
_entity_poly.entity_id
_entity_poly.type
_entity_poly.pdbx_seq_one_letter_code
_entity_poly.pdbx_strand_id
1 'polypeptide(L)'
;DNNVDDLGAIAKEQDLPLAVRADSVEGLVPLTEKLAEMGVKDIVLDPGSREIKQAHQDQVALRRAALKDLNRSVGYPTITFPCEMAANLDMETLIAGTFIAKYGGIVVLSDFAGESLFPLLLERLNIYTDPQRPMTVTEGIYEINNPDENSPVLVTTNFALTYFIVSGEIEGSRVPSYLLI
;
A
#
# COMPACT_ATOMS: atom_id res chain seq x y z
N ASP A 1 -26.15 10.02 11.11
CA ASP A 1 -26.65 8.66 10.82
C ASP A 1 -27.70 8.61 9.71
N ASN A 2 -28.25 9.74 9.28
CA ASN A 2 -29.36 9.77 8.31
C ASN A 2 -28.92 10.04 6.87
N ASN A 3 -27.65 10.17 6.60
CA ASN A 3 -27.15 10.51 5.26
C ASN A 3 -26.80 9.30 4.38
N VAL A 4 -26.88 8.09 4.91
CA VAL A 4 -26.49 6.85 4.19
C VAL A 4 -27.37 6.66 2.95
N ASP A 5 -28.67 6.92 3.07
CA ASP A 5 -29.61 6.79 1.96
C ASP A 5 -29.33 7.80 0.86
N ASP A 6 -29.16 9.06 1.24
CA ASP A 6 -28.92 10.15 0.29
C ASP A 6 -27.57 10.02 -0.40
N LEU A 7 -26.50 9.78 0.38
CA LEU A 7 -25.16 9.62 -0.18
C LEU A 7 -25.01 8.30 -0.94
N GLY A 8 -25.64 7.23 -0.49
CA GLY A 8 -25.67 5.95 -1.18
C GLY A 8 -26.37 6.06 -2.55
N ALA A 9 -27.46 6.81 -2.63
CA ALA A 9 -28.16 7.06 -3.89
C ALA A 9 -27.28 7.84 -4.89
N ILE A 10 -26.59 8.90 -4.41
CA ILE A 10 -25.65 9.69 -5.23
C ILE A 10 -24.46 8.84 -5.68
N ALA A 11 -23.86 8.09 -4.77
CA ALA A 11 -22.71 7.23 -5.07
C ALA A 11 -23.06 6.18 -6.13
N LYS A 12 -24.24 5.58 -6.03
CA LYS A 12 -24.73 4.63 -7.04
C LYS A 12 -24.99 5.30 -8.39
N GLU A 13 -25.68 6.44 -8.41
CA GLU A 13 -26.03 7.15 -9.63
C GLU A 13 -24.82 7.59 -10.43
N GLN A 14 -23.77 8.04 -9.73
CA GLN A 14 -22.55 8.57 -10.33
C GLN A 14 -21.39 7.58 -10.39
N ASP A 15 -21.63 6.31 -9.96
CA ASP A 15 -20.61 5.25 -9.87
C ASP A 15 -19.36 5.70 -9.10
N LEU A 16 -19.57 6.34 -7.92
CA LEU A 16 -18.53 6.88 -7.07
C LEU A 16 -18.23 5.95 -5.89
N PRO A 17 -16.95 5.85 -5.46
CA PRO A 17 -16.61 5.18 -4.22
C PRO A 17 -17.15 5.96 -3.01
N LEU A 18 -17.63 5.23 -1.98
CA LEU A 18 -18.19 5.82 -0.77
C LEU A 18 -17.51 5.29 0.48
N ALA A 19 -16.92 6.20 1.26
CA ALA A 19 -16.42 5.86 2.59
C ALA A 19 -17.59 5.88 3.60
N VAL A 20 -17.71 4.78 4.36
CA VAL A 20 -18.70 4.63 5.42
C VAL A 20 -18.00 4.58 6.77
N ARG A 21 -18.48 5.40 7.71
CA ARG A 21 -17.96 5.48 9.08
C ARG A 21 -18.99 4.98 10.08
N ALA A 22 -18.50 4.22 11.06
CA ALA A 22 -19.22 3.87 12.29
C ALA A 22 -18.30 4.07 13.50
N ASP A 23 -18.87 4.00 14.69
CA ASP A 23 -18.08 4.13 15.95
C ASP A 23 -17.53 2.78 16.43
N SER A 24 -17.73 1.71 15.67
CA SER A 24 -17.20 0.37 15.92
C SER A 24 -17.21 -0.49 14.66
N VAL A 25 -16.46 -1.60 14.70
CA VAL A 25 -16.43 -2.60 13.62
C VAL A 25 -17.81 -3.23 13.40
N GLU A 26 -18.53 -3.52 14.48
CA GLU A 26 -19.87 -4.12 14.41
C GLU A 26 -20.89 -3.14 13.80
N GLY A 27 -20.73 -1.85 14.06
CA GLY A 27 -21.58 -0.80 13.50
C GLY A 27 -21.43 -0.61 12.00
N LEU A 28 -20.32 -1.03 11.41
CA LEU A 28 -20.10 -0.98 9.97
C LEU A 28 -20.97 -1.99 9.19
N VAL A 29 -21.23 -3.17 9.77
CA VAL A 29 -21.93 -4.27 9.10
C VAL A 29 -23.27 -3.83 8.52
N PRO A 30 -24.24 -3.30 9.31
CA PRO A 30 -25.54 -2.90 8.79
C PRO A 30 -25.46 -1.77 7.76
N LEU A 31 -24.45 -0.89 7.88
CA LEU A 31 -24.26 0.22 6.93
C LEU A 31 -23.76 -0.27 5.57
N THR A 32 -22.80 -1.19 5.58
CA THR A 32 -22.24 -1.78 4.35
C THR A 32 -23.27 -2.68 3.66
N GLU A 33 -24.04 -3.46 4.41
CA GLU A 33 -25.13 -4.28 3.85
C GLU A 33 -26.15 -3.39 3.14
N LYS A 34 -26.58 -2.33 3.80
CA LYS A 34 -27.50 -1.36 3.22
C LYS A 34 -26.96 -0.71 1.94
N LEU A 35 -25.71 -0.27 1.93
CA LEU A 35 -25.08 0.32 0.75
C LEU A 35 -24.95 -0.71 -0.39
N ALA A 36 -24.60 -1.95 -0.07
CA ALA A 36 -24.52 -3.03 -1.05
C ALA A 36 -25.90 -3.35 -1.66
N GLU A 37 -26.96 -3.39 -0.84
CA GLU A 37 -28.35 -3.54 -1.31
C GLU A 37 -28.79 -2.38 -2.21
N MET A 38 -28.36 -1.16 -1.91
CA MET A 38 -28.59 0.00 -2.77
C MET A 38 -27.81 -0.07 -4.10
N GLY A 39 -26.80 -0.96 -4.19
CA GLY A 39 -25.99 -1.21 -5.39
C GLY A 39 -24.72 -0.34 -5.48
N VAL A 40 -24.25 0.21 -4.35
CA VAL A 40 -22.92 0.83 -4.26
C VAL A 40 -21.87 -0.27 -4.30
N LYS A 41 -20.93 -0.19 -5.25
CA LYS A 41 -19.91 -1.23 -5.48
C LYS A 41 -18.63 -1.00 -4.69
N ASP A 42 -18.17 0.25 -4.70
CA ASP A 42 -16.88 0.64 -4.14
C ASP A 42 -17.10 1.29 -2.77
N ILE A 43 -17.01 0.46 -1.73
CA ILE A 43 -17.18 0.88 -0.34
C ILE A 43 -15.81 0.90 0.34
N VAL A 44 -15.55 1.90 1.18
CA VAL A 44 -14.36 2.03 2.02
C VAL A 44 -14.80 2.11 3.48
N LEU A 45 -14.15 1.35 4.36
CA LEU A 45 -14.52 1.24 5.76
C LEU A 45 -13.70 2.18 6.66
N ASP A 46 -14.38 2.99 7.47
CA ASP A 46 -13.80 3.74 8.57
C ASP A 46 -14.44 3.31 9.90
N PRO A 47 -13.75 2.53 10.75
CA PRO A 47 -14.27 2.12 12.06
C PRO A 47 -14.30 3.25 13.10
N GLY A 48 -13.96 4.47 12.71
CA GLY A 48 -14.05 5.67 13.54
C GLY A 48 -12.90 5.87 14.52
N SER A 49 -12.06 4.88 14.75
CA SER A 49 -10.97 4.94 15.74
C SER A 49 -9.85 5.89 15.31
N ARG A 50 -9.46 6.78 16.24
CA ARG A 50 -8.37 7.75 16.06
C ARG A 50 -7.26 7.61 17.12
N GLU A 51 -7.33 6.58 17.95
CA GLU A 51 -6.27 6.17 18.86
C GLU A 51 -5.52 5.00 18.25
N ILE A 52 -4.17 5.04 18.22
CA ILE A 52 -3.30 4.11 17.47
C ILE A 52 -3.60 2.65 17.80
N LYS A 53 -3.65 2.33 19.09
CA LYS A 53 -3.88 0.96 19.54
C LYS A 53 -5.24 0.44 19.09
N GLN A 54 -6.30 1.24 19.29
CA GLN A 54 -7.66 0.86 18.92
C GLN A 54 -7.77 0.72 17.40
N ALA A 55 -7.23 1.68 16.65
CA ALA A 55 -7.25 1.62 15.19
C ALA A 55 -6.56 0.36 14.63
N HIS A 56 -5.42 -0.05 15.22
CA HIS A 56 -4.78 -1.31 14.86
C HIS A 56 -5.62 -2.54 15.22
N GLN A 57 -6.27 -2.53 16.37
CA GLN A 57 -7.16 -3.62 16.78
C GLN A 57 -8.34 -3.76 15.83
N ASP A 58 -8.92 -2.65 15.40
CA ASP A 58 -10.03 -2.62 14.44
C ASP A 58 -9.62 -3.15 13.07
N GLN A 59 -8.43 -2.76 12.55
CA GLN A 59 -7.90 -3.32 11.32
C GLN A 59 -7.75 -4.86 11.38
N VAL A 60 -7.24 -5.36 12.50
CA VAL A 60 -7.12 -6.82 12.73
C VAL A 60 -8.49 -7.47 12.82
N ALA A 61 -9.44 -6.85 13.54
CA ALA A 61 -10.80 -7.38 13.71
C ALA A 61 -11.54 -7.45 12.37
N LEU A 62 -11.52 -6.38 11.58
CA LEU A 62 -12.11 -6.32 10.23
C LEU A 62 -11.51 -7.42 9.33
N ARG A 63 -10.19 -7.53 9.30
CA ARG A 63 -9.51 -8.52 8.48
C ARG A 63 -9.83 -9.95 8.89
N ARG A 64 -9.93 -10.22 10.19
CA ARG A 64 -10.33 -11.53 10.70
C ARG A 64 -11.78 -11.86 10.39
N ALA A 65 -12.69 -10.92 10.60
CA ALA A 65 -14.10 -11.10 10.28
C ALA A 65 -14.29 -11.40 8.78
N ALA A 66 -13.60 -10.66 7.92
CA ALA A 66 -13.69 -10.87 6.47
C ALA A 66 -13.13 -12.22 6.02
N LEU A 67 -11.97 -12.65 6.55
CA LEU A 67 -11.27 -13.85 6.05
C LEU A 67 -11.58 -15.12 6.83
N LYS A 68 -11.66 -15.05 8.16
CA LYS A 68 -11.86 -16.22 9.00
C LYS A 68 -13.34 -16.54 9.18
N ASP A 69 -14.13 -15.49 9.43
CA ASP A 69 -15.56 -15.65 9.68
C ASP A 69 -16.37 -15.51 8.36
N LEU A 70 -15.67 -15.31 7.23
CA LEU A 70 -16.22 -15.18 5.88
C LEU A 70 -17.32 -14.12 5.77
N ASN A 71 -17.26 -13.09 6.62
CA ASN A 71 -18.20 -11.96 6.59
C ASN A 71 -17.84 -10.99 5.48
N ARG A 72 -18.56 -11.08 4.36
CA ARG A 72 -18.32 -10.23 3.18
C ARG A 72 -18.70 -8.77 3.40
N SER A 73 -19.59 -8.47 4.35
CA SER A 73 -20.03 -7.11 4.64
C SER A 73 -18.92 -6.21 5.20
N VAL A 74 -17.81 -6.80 5.67
CA VAL A 74 -16.60 -6.08 6.11
C VAL A 74 -15.37 -6.41 5.25
N GLY A 75 -15.56 -7.00 4.08
CA GLY A 75 -14.50 -7.38 3.14
C GLY A 75 -14.00 -6.26 2.23
N TYR A 76 -14.33 -5.02 2.54
CA TYR A 76 -13.94 -3.84 1.77
C TYR A 76 -12.60 -3.24 2.24
N PRO A 77 -11.93 -2.40 1.41
CA PRO A 77 -10.75 -1.66 1.84
C PRO A 77 -11.07 -0.74 3.03
N THR A 78 -10.07 -0.50 3.86
CA THR A 78 -10.18 0.41 5.01
C THR A 78 -9.45 1.71 4.76
N ILE A 79 -9.90 2.79 5.41
CA ILE A 79 -9.21 4.07 5.45
C ILE A 79 -8.73 4.36 6.87
N THR A 80 -7.50 4.84 6.99
CA THR A 80 -6.86 5.22 8.26
C THR A 80 -6.36 6.65 8.19
N PHE A 81 -6.32 7.32 9.35
CA PHE A 81 -6.00 8.75 9.46
C PHE A 81 -4.81 8.99 10.39
N PRO A 82 -3.56 8.63 10.03
CA PRO A 82 -2.38 8.99 10.79
C PRO A 82 -2.27 10.47 11.11
N CYS A 83 -2.74 11.33 10.20
CA CYS A 83 -2.80 12.78 10.38
C CYS A 83 -3.62 13.24 11.60
N GLU A 84 -4.60 12.44 12.04
CA GLU A 84 -5.42 12.72 13.24
C GLU A 84 -4.86 12.05 14.51
N MET A 85 -3.81 11.22 14.38
CA MET A 85 -3.23 10.44 15.50
C MET A 85 -1.87 10.95 15.93
N ALA A 86 -1.21 11.75 15.10
CA ALA A 86 0.17 12.19 15.29
C ALA A 86 0.26 13.63 15.79
N ALA A 87 1.29 13.91 16.59
CA ALA A 87 1.59 15.26 17.06
C ALA A 87 2.49 16.06 16.09
N ASN A 88 3.18 15.36 15.17
CA ASN A 88 4.09 15.96 14.20
C ASN A 88 4.27 15.01 12.99
N LEU A 89 4.93 15.50 11.94
CA LEU A 89 5.12 14.80 10.67
C LEU A 89 5.90 13.48 10.82
N ASP A 90 6.95 13.44 11.66
CA ASP A 90 7.75 12.23 11.86
C ASP A 90 6.90 11.12 12.50
N MET A 91 6.12 11.47 13.52
CA MET A 91 5.22 10.53 14.19
C MET A 91 4.09 10.08 13.26
N GLU A 92 3.57 10.98 12.45
CA GLU A 92 2.58 10.65 11.43
C GLU A 92 3.14 9.64 10.42
N THR A 93 4.37 9.84 9.94
CA THR A 93 5.06 8.92 9.04
C THR A 93 5.24 7.54 9.67
N LEU A 94 5.68 7.48 10.93
CA LEU A 94 5.82 6.21 11.66
C LEU A 94 4.47 5.48 11.81
N ILE A 95 3.41 6.20 12.17
CA ILE A 95 2.07 5.61 12.30
C ILE A 95 1.56 5.13 10.95
N ALA A 96 1.74 5.92 9.89
CA ALA A 96 1.39 5.54 8.53
C ALA A 96 2.09 4.24 8.09
N GLY A 97 3.39 4.11 8.35
CA GLY A 97 4.16 2.89 8.13
C GLY A 97 3.56 1.68 8.84
N THR A 98 3.16 1.82 10.11
CA THR A 98 2.53 0.69 10.83
C THR A 98 1.22 0.22 10.17
N PHE A 99 0.43 1.11 9.59
CA PHE A 99 -0.78 0.75 8.84
C PHE A 99 -0.46 0.16 7.47
N ILE A 100 0.55 0.67 6.77
CA ILE A 100 1.04 0.06 5.51
C ILE A 100 1.50 -1.37 5.76
N ALA A 101 2.28 -1.59 6.80
CA ALA A 101 2.74 -2.92 7.19
C ALA A 101 1.59 -3.84 7.63
N LYS A 102 0.47 -3.28 8.12
CA LYS A 102 -0.62 -4.07 8.68
C LYS A 102 -2.02 -3.57 8.30
N TYR A 103 -2.46 -4.05 7.14
CA TYR A 103 -3.84 -3.98 6.65
C TYR A 103 -4.38 -2.60 6.26
N GLY A 104 -3.58 -1.55 6.25
CA GLY A 104 -4.01 -0.25 5.78
C GLY A 104 -4.30 -0.29 4.27
N GLY A 105 -5.53 0.03 3.87
CA GLY A 105 -5.91 0.15 2.47
C GLY A 105 -5.63 1.55 1.93
N ILE A 106 -6.26 2.55 2.54
CA ILE A 106 -6.05 3.97 2.24
C ILE A 106 -5.48 4.63 3.49
N VAL A 107 -4.42 5.41 3.32
CA VAL A 107 -3.74 6.13 4.41
C VAL A 107 -3.80 7.62 4.12
N VAL A 108 -4.40 8.38 5.03
CA VAL A 108 -4.56 9.83 4.90
C VAL A 108 -3.47 10.54 5.68
N LEU A 109 -2.69 11.34 4.97
CA LEU A 109 -1.61 12.15 5.52
C LEU A 109 -2.00 13.62 5.53
N SER A 110 -1.40 14.40 6.43
CA SER A 110 -1.65 15.84 6.58
C SER A 110 -1.02 16.66 5.46
N ASP A 111 0.08 16.18 4.86
CA ASP A 111 0.83 16.89 3.84
C ASP A 111 1.43 15.93 2.79
N PHE A 112 1.75 16.46 1.63
CA PHE A 112 2.47 15.78 0.56
C PHE A 112 3.96 16.08 0.64
N ALA A 113 4.61 15.61 1.71
CA ALA A 113 6.02 15.82 1.99
C ALA A 113 6.88 14.67 1.48
N GLY A 114 7.90 14.97 0.68
CA GLY A 114 8.77 13.95 0.06
C GLY A 114 9.52 13.10 1.09
N GLU A 115 9.96 13.71 2.17
CA GLU A 115 10.64 13.06 3.30
C GLU A 115 9.77 12.02 4.03
N SER A 116 8.46 12.21 4.04
CA SER A 116 7.50 11.26 4.60
C SER A 116 7.08 10.20 3.59
N LEU A 117 6.83 10.61 2.35
CA LEU A 117 6.32 9.70 1.31
C LEU A 117 7.35 8.69 0.84
N PHE A 118 8.63 9.08 0.75
CA PHE A 118 9.67 8.19 0.24
C PHE A 118 9.81 6.90 1.06
N PRO A 119 10.00 6.94 2.39
CA PRO A 119 10.09 5.73 3.19
C PRO A 119 8.79 4.90 3.16
N LEU A 120 7.61 5.54 3.13
CA LEU A 120 6.32 4.85 3.06
C LEU A 120 6.13 4.10 1.73
N LEU A 121 6.55 4.71 0.62
CA LEU A 121 6.52 4.07 -0.69
C LEU A 121 7.50 2.89 -0.76
N LEU A 122 8.71 3.03 -0.22
CA LEU A 122 9.67 1.94 -0.13
C LEU A 122 9.13 0.78 0.70
N GLU A 123 8.54 1.05 1.86
CA GLU A 123 7.90 0.03 2.68
C GLU A 123 6.78 -0.67 1.92
N ARG A 124 5.88 0.10 1.29
CA ARG A 124 4.77 -0.46 0.52
C ARG A 124 5.21 -1.34 -0.64
N LEU A 125 6.29 -0.99 -1.31
CA LEU A 125 6.87 -1.80 -2.40
C LEU A 125 7.50 -3.08 -1.89
N ASN A 126 8.08 -3.07 -0.68
CA ASN A 126 8.80 -4.21 -0.11
C ASN A 126 7.96 -5.14 0.75
N ILE A 127 6.78 -4.71 1.24
CA ILE A 127 5.93 -5.50 2.16
C ILE A 127 5.50 -6.85 1.58
N TYR A 128 5.46 -7.00 0.27
CA TYR A 128 5.15 -8.25 -0.41
C TYR A 128 6.39 -9.01 -0.87
N THR A 129 7.58 -8.56 -0.49
CA THR A 129 8.82 -9.26 -0.80
C THR A 129 8.94 -10.46 0.13
N ASP A 130 8.97 -11.65 -0.44
CA ASP A 130 9.26 -12.87 0.32
C ASP A 130 10.76 -12.87 0.69
N PRO A 131 11.14 -12.92 1.99
CA PRO A 131 12.54 -13.01 2.37
C PRO A 131 13.25 -14.24 1.80
N GLN A 132 12.50 -15.30 1.48
CA GLN A 132 13.02 -16.49 0.82
C GLN A 132 13.09 -16.36 -0.70
N ARG A 133 12.46 -15.35 -1.25
CA ARG A 133 12.48 -14.99 -2.68
C ARG A 133 12.83 -13.52 -2.79
N PRO A 134 14.09 -13.14 -2.64
CA PRO A 134 14.52 -11.75 -2.76
C PRO A 134 14.15 -11.19 -4.13
N MET A 135 13.98 -9.88 -4.22
CA MET A 135 13.72 -9.21 -5.50
C MET A 135 14.80 -9.58 -6.51
N THR A 136 14.36 -9.98 -7.68
CA THR A 136 15.23 -10.36 -8.79
C THR A 136 15.01 -9.44 -9.98
N VAL A 137 16.05 -9.28 -10.78
CA VAL A 137 16.02 -8.61 -12.08
C VAL A 137 15.78 -9.68 -13.14
N THR A 138 15.14 -9.31 -14.23
CA THR A 138 14.92 -10.22 -15.35
C THR A 138 16.25 -10.70 -15.92
N GLU A 139 16.38 -12.00 -16.15
CA GLU A 139 17.57 -12.58 -16.76
C GLU A 139 17.72 -12.08 -18.20
N GLY A 140 18.95 -11.76 -18.58
CA GLY A 140 19.23 -11.22 -19.92
C GLY A 140 20.61 -10.57 -20.03
N ILE A 141 20.83 -9.93 -21.17
CA ILE A 141 22.05 -9.15 -21.44
C ILE A 141 21.69 -7.68 -21.39
N TYR A 142 22.38 -6.94 -20.53
CA TYR A 142 22.19 -5.50 -20.33
C TYR A 142 23.39 -4.74 -20.91
N GLU A 143 23.10 -3.79 -21.78
CA GLU A 143 24.10 -2.92 -22.40
C GLU A 143 24.34 -1.70 -21.53
N ILE A 144 25.59 -1.47 -21.09
CA ILE A 144 25.94 -0.34 -20.23
C ILE A 144 27.04 0.46 -20.92
N ASN A 145 26.89 1.81 -20.98
CA ASN A 145 27.83 2.73 -21.61
C ASN A 145 28.06 2.50 -23.12
N ASN A 146 27.02 2.04 -23.86
CA ASN A 146 27.05 1.77 -25.30
C ASN A 146 28.15 0.82 -25.74
N PRO A 147 28.13 -0.47 -25.36
CA PRO A 147 29.15 -1.44 -25.72
C PRO A 147 29.14 -1.76 -27.22
N ASP A 148 30.30 -2.17 -27.72
CA ASP A 148 30.53 -2.70 -29.04
C ASP A 148 30.92 -4.19 -28.98
N GLU A 149 31.15 -4.81 -30.16
CA GLU A 149 31.51 -6.24 -30.27
C GLU A 149 32.82 -6.64 -29.56
N ASN A 150 33.69 -5.69 -29.21
CA ASN A 150 34.93 -5.92 -28.48
C ASN A 150 34.82 -5.59 -26.99
N SER A 151 33.67 -5.11 -26.56
CA SER A 151 33.45 -4.71 -25.15
C SER A 151 33.39 -5.94 -24.22
N PRO A 152 33.91 -5.81 -23.00
CA PRO A 152 33.90 -6.92 -22.04
C PRO A 152 32.47 -7.35 -21.67
N VAL A 153 32.34 -8.67 -21.46
CA VAL A 153 31.12 -9.28 -20.91
C VAL A 153 31.35 -9.61 -19.46
N LEU A 154 30.57 -8.99 -18.60
CA LEU A 154 30.58 -9.24 -17.16
C LEU A 154 29.37 -10.10 -16.78
N VAL A 155 29.49 -10.92 -15.76
CA VAL A 155 28.43 -11.82 -15.30
C VAL A 155 28.14 -11.56 -13.84
N THR A 156 26.85 -11.45 -13.50
CA THR A 156 26.42 -11.33 -12.11
C THR A 156 25.18 -12.17 -11.83
N THR A 157 24.64 -12.06 -10.64
CA THR A 157 23.41 -12.76 -10.26
C THR A 157 22.20 -11.88 -10.55
N ASN A 158 21.03 -12.50 -10.68
CA ASN A 158 19.76 -11.78 -10.86
C ASN A 158 19.22 -11.16 -9.54
N PHE A 159 19.98 -11.24 -8.43
CA PHE A 159 19.58 -10.58 -7.18
C PHE A 159 19.62 -9.05 -7.36
N ALA A 160 18.48 -8.39 -7.19
CA ALA A 160 18.30 -6.99 -7.54
C ALA A 160 19.35 -6.07 -6.90
N LEU A 161 19.68 -6.26 -5.61
CA LEU A 161 20.68 -5.43 -4.93
C LEU A 161 22.07 -5.58 -5.56
N THR A 162 22.48 -6.81 -5.90
CA THR A 162 23.75 -7.06 -6.57
C THR A 162 23.77 -6.42 -7.95
N TYR A 163 22.69 -6.59 -8.72
CA TYR A 163 22.56 -5.97 -10.03
C TYR A 163 22.72 -4.44 -9.97
N PHE A 164 21.97 -3.76 -9.09
CA PHE A 164 22.02 -2.30 -9.00
C PHE A 164 23.38 -1.77 -8.54
N ILE A 165 24.06 -2.49 -7.65
CA ILE A 165 25.44 -2.12 -7.23
C ILE A 165 26.39 -2.29 -8.41
N VAL A 166 26.39 -3.45 -9.07
CA VAL A 166 27.31 -3.76 -10.16
C VAL A 166 27.06 -2.86 -11.36
N SER A 167 25.81 -2.68 -11.79
CA SER A 167 25.46 -1.79 -12.90
C SER A 167 25.84 -0.34 -12.62
N GLY A 168 25.61 0.15 -11.41
CA GLY A 168 26.00 1.51 -11.00
C GLY A 168 27.52 1.72 -11.02
N GLU A 169 28.32 0.74 -10.60
CA GLU A 169 29.78 0.79 -10.68
C GLU A 169 30.28 0.80 -12.13
N ILE A 170 29.66 -0.02 -13.01
CA ILE A 170 30.01 -0.04 -14.45
C ILE A 170 29.63 1.30 -15.09
N GLU A 171 28.44 1.83 -14.83
CA GLU A 171 28.01 3.15 -15.32
C GLU A 171 28.97 4.25 -14.88
N GLY A 172 29.35 4.25 -13.60
CA GLY A 172 30.29 5.23 -13.03
C GLY A 172 31.69 5.12 -13.60
N SER A 173 32.15 3.93 -13.97
CA SER A 173 33.45 3.69 -14.60
C SER A 173 33.54 4.22 -16.04
N ARG A 174 32.38 4.42 -16.69
CA ARG A 174 32.26 4.78 -18.09
C ARG A 174 32.88 3.78 -19.08
N VAL A 175 33.15 2.56 -18.65
CA VAL A 175 33.66 1.49 -19.52
C VAL A 175 32.46 0.85 -20.26
N PRO A 176 32.46 0.83 -21.59
CA PRO A 176 31.43 0.09 -22.34
C PRO A 176 31.48 -1.39 -21.98
N SER A 177 30.35 -1.96 -21.57
CA SER A 177 30.30 -3.36 -21.11
C SER A 177 28.92 -3.98 -21.30
N TYR A 178 28.93 -5.30 -21.53
CA TYR A 178 27.73 -6.12 -21.41
C TYR A 178 27.68 -6.72 -20.00
N LEU A 179 26.51 -6.67 -19.38
CA LEU A 179 26.25 -7.32 -18.10
C LEU A 179 25.24 -8.46 -18.32
N LEU A 180 25.71 -9.69 -18.15
CA LEU A 180 24.88 -10.89 -18.25
C LEU A 180 24.35 -11.28 -16.87
N ILE A 181 23.05 -11.55 -16.81
CA ILE A 181 22.33 -12.01 -15.61
C ILE A 181 21.74 -13.38 -15.88
#